data_86458b32b98393355c0a3d9a57c88a85
#
_entry.id   86458b32b98393355c0a3d9a57c88a85
#
_cell.length_a   1.000
_cell.length_b   1.000
_cell.length_c   1.000
_cell.angle_alpha   90.00
_cell.angle_beta   90.00
_cell.angle_gamma   90.00
#
_symmetry.space_group_name_H-M   'P 1'
#
loop_
_entity.id
_entity.type
_entity.pdbx_description
1 polymer ?
#
loop_
_entity_poly.entity_id
_entity_poly.type
_entity_poly.pdbx_seq_one_letter_code
_entity_poly.pdbx_strand_id
1 'polypeptide(L)'
;MLQYRTNAGERRKPALGQFGELTVEQARFMAQEWLAEVRKGGDPSAAKAAARKAPTMKEYCATFMEDYSKKRNKPSTQRGYQGVIDRCIIPIMGRMKVQDVKRPDGTNPCRHVPMYPPGKETRLIVDDELVLLFRYLEKMEAGELELEKTENYVIPLAIRLQFEFSGRRSEICPLEWDWLDFERRRVVWPDSKTGGISKPMSKEAHRLLSTAPRREGCPYVLPSPNDPAKHLTHGEYYGGWCRVLKAAGVPHIGTHGIRHRAATDIANSGVPTKVGMALTGHKTVAMFMHYVHTEDKPVRDAADLVASRRLAITGASRPTEATA
;
A
#
# COMPACT_ATOMS: atom_id res chain seq x y z
N MET A 1 -8.62 51.63 -22.92
CA MET A 1 -9.81 50.83 -22.69
C MET A 1 -10.49 50.55 -24.01
N LEU A 2 -10.97 49.29 -24.24
CA LEU A 2 -11.74 48.89 -25.41
C LEU A 2 -13.20 48.75 -24.99
N GLN A 3 -14.13 49.32 -25.78
CA GLN A 3 -15.57 49.16 -25.55
C GLN A 3 -16.17 48.38 -26.71
N TYR A 4 -16.91 47.28 -26.37
CA TYR A 4 -17.62 46.48 -27.37
C TYR A 4 -18.92 45.90 -26.79
N ARG A 5 -19.77 45.33 -27.67
CA ARG A 5 -20.91 44.52 -27.26
C ARG A 5 -20.71 43.08 -27.68
N THR A 6 -21.03 42.16 -26.80
CA THR A 6 -21.07 40.73 -27.11
C THR A 6 -22.24 40.40 -28.04
N ASN A 7 -22.20 39.21 -28.64
CA ASN A 7 -23.36 38.74 -29.45
C ASN A 7 -24.64 38.59 -28.64
N ALA A 8 -24.55 38.46 -27.30
CA ALA A 8 -25.67 38.46 -26.37
C ALA A 8 -26.16 39.90 -26.03
N GLY A 9 -25.59 40.94 -26.63
CA GLY A 9 -25.97 42.33 -26.42
C GLY A 9 -25.35 43.00 -25.18
N GLU A 10 -24.56 42.30 -24.40
CA GLU A 10 -23.91 42.83 -23.19
C GLU A 10 -22.77 43.82 -23.52
N ARG A 11 -22.75 44.93 -22.82
CA ARG A 11 -21.68 45.93 -22.95
C ARG A 11 -20.48 45.53 -22.10
N ARG A 12 -19.30 45.52 -22.70
CA ARG A 12 -18.03 45.29 -22.04
C ARG A 12 -17.11 46.51 -22.22
N LYS A 13 -16.32 46.82 -21.17
CA LYS A 13 -15.36 47.93 -21.19
C LYS A 13 -14.05 47.52 -20.49
N PRO A 14 -13.34 46.48 -20.98
CA PRO A 14 -12.08 46.06 -20.37
C PRO A 14 -10.95 47.02 -20.66
N ALA A 15 -10.00 47.08 -19.70
CA ALA A 15 -8.68 47.70 -19.93
C ALA A 15 -7.80 46.78 -20.77
N LEU A 16 -7.13 47.30 -21.80
CA LEU A 16 -6.18 46.56 -22.61
C LEU A 16 -4.88 46.31 -21.82
N GLY A 17 -4.38 47.34 -21.09
CA GLY A 17 -3.19 47.35 -20.25
C GLY A 17 -3.03 48.67 -19.53
N GLN A 18 -1.93 48.81 -18.76
CA GLN A 18 -1.59 50.07 -18.08
C GLN A 18 -0.82 51.01 -19.05
N PHE A 19 -0.99 52.29 -18.84
CA PHE A 19 -0.22 53.29 -19.57
C PHE A 19 1.26 53.18 -19.20
N GLY A 20 2.14 53.14 -20.22
CA GLY A 20 3.57 52.91 -20.02
C GLY A 20 4.05 51.47 -20.21
N GLU A 21 3.15 50.48 -20.05
CA GLU A 21 3.48 49.07 -20.34
C GLU A 21 3.24 48.68 -21.80
N LEU A 22 2.31 49.38 -22.47
CA LEU A 22 1.96 49.15 -23.86
C LEU A 22 2.16 50.41 -24.68
N THR A 23 2.78 50.25 -25.86
CA THR A 23 2.73 51.31 -26.88
C THR A 23 1.36 51.46 -27.44
N VAL A 24 1.08 52.61 -28.04
CA VAL A 24 -0.22 52.90 -28.70
C VAL A 24 -0.51 51.88 -29.82
N GLU A 25 0.52 51.49 -30.56
CA GLU A 25 0.40 50.53 -31.65
C GLU A 25 0.08 49.13 -31.13
N GLN A 26 0.71 48.68 -30.06
CA GLN A 26 0.43 47.42 -29.38
C GLN A 26 -1.03 47.41 -28.85
N ALA A 27 -1.46 48.50 -28.24
CA ALA A 27 -2.87 48.63 -27.77
C ALA A 27 -3.88 48.58 -28.91
N ARG A 28 -3.60 49.22 -30.07
CA ARG A 28 -4.43 49.13 -31.25
C ARG A 28 -4.50 47.75 -31.85
N PHE A 29 -3.39 47.05 -31.93
CA PHE A 29 -3.30 45.67 -32.40
C PHE A 29 -4.12 44.75 -31.51
N MET A 30 -3.93 44.78 -30.20
CA MET A 30 -4.73 44.00 -29.23
C MET A 30 -6.23 44.30 -29.32
N ALA A 31 -6.59 45.57 -29.54
CA ALA A 31 -8.01 45.92 -29.71
C ALA A 31 -8.60 45.34 -30.99
N GLN A 32 -7.85 45.28 -32.08
CA GLN A 32 -8.32 44.64 -33.34
C GLN A 32 -8.44 43.13 -33.18
N GLU A 33 -7.51 42.46 -32.53
CA GLU A 33 -7.62 41.04 -32.24
C GLU A 33 -8.86 40.70 -31.38
N TRP A 34 -9.07 41.47 -30.31
CA TRP A 34 -10.27 41.27 -29.46
C TRP A 34 -11.57 41.52 -30.20
N LEU A 35 -11.66 42.54 -31.06
CA LEU A 35 -12.81 42.79 -31.89
C LEU A 35 -13.02 41.70 -32.94
N ALA A 36 -11.98 41.13 -33.48
CA ALA A 36 -12.07 39.98 -34.38
C ALA A 36 -12.62 38.73 -33.66
N GLU A 37 -12.17 38.48 -32.41
CA GLU A 37 -12.70 37.40 -31.58
C GLU A 37 -14.18 37.60 -31.24
N VAL A 38 -14.60 38.84 -30.90
CA VAL A 38 -16.00 39.18 -30.64
C VAL A 38 -16.87 38.94 -31.89
N ARG A 39 -16.37 39.28 -33.09
CA ARG A 39 -17.10 39.01 -34.36
C ARG A 39 -17.29 37.49 -34.59
N LYS A 40 -16.38 36.66 -34.09
CA LYS A 40 -16.50 35.18 -34.12
C LYS A 40 -17.40 34.62 -33.03
N GLY A 41 -17.97 35.45 -32.17
CA GLY A 41 -18.84 35.04 -31.08
C GLY A 41 -18.19 34.88 -29.72
N GLY A 42 -16.89 35.17 -29.60
CA GLY A 42 -16.15 35.12 -28.33
C GLY A 42 -16.38 36.33 -27.43
N ASP A 43 -16.03 36.23 -26.15
CA ASP A 43 -15.98 37.34 -25.20
C ASP A 43 -14.62 37.36 -24.47
N PRO A 44 -13.62 38.06 -25.05
CA PRO A 44 -12.25 38.14 -24.48
C PRO A 44 -12.25 38.67 -23.04
N SER A 45 -13.19 39.54 -22.69
CA SER A 45 -13.34 40.08 -21.34
C SER A 45 -13.82 39.01 -20.35
N ALA A 46 -14.80 38.20 -20.72
CA ALA A 46 -15.28 37.10 -19.92
C ALA A 46 -14.22 36.02 -19.77
N ALA A 47 -13.48 35.67 -20.83
CA ALA A 47 -12.37 34.75 -20.80
C ALA A 47 -11.29 35.21 -19.81
N LYS A 48 -10.88 36.49 -19.88
CA LYS A 48 -9.92 37.09 -18.96
C LYS A 48 -10.42 37.10 -17.50
N ALA A 49 -11.69 37.36 -17.28
CA ALA A 49 -12.32 37.32 -15.96
C ALA A 49 -12.42 35.89 -15.41
N ALA A 50 -12.76 34.91 -16.23
CA ALA A 50 -12.78 33.50 -15.88
C ALA A 50 -11.37 33.00 -15.51
N ALA A 51 -10.34 33.37 -16.30
CA ALA A 51 -8.96 33.04 -16.00
C ALA A 51 -8.50 33.61 -14.65
N ARG A 52 -8.92 34.85 -14.32
CA ARG A 52 -8.62 35.45 -13.00
C ARG A 52 -9.32 34.71 -11.85
N LYS A 53 -10.55 34.22 -12.08
CA LYS A 53 -11.35 33.48 -11.07
C LYS A 53 -10.95 32.01 -10.98
N ALA A 54 -10.17 31.48 -11.92
CA ALA A 54 -9.72 30.10 -11.88
C ALA A 54 -8.99 29.80 -10.55
N PRO A 55 -9.24 28.64 -9.93
CA PRO A 55 -8.67 28.30 -8.64
C PRO A 55 -7.15 28.15 -8.74
N THR A 56 -6.47 28.51 -7.67
CA THR A 56 -5.06 28.16 -7.47
C THR A 56 -4.91 26.69 -7.18
N MET A 57 -3.69 26.12 -7.34
CA MET A 57 -3.41 24.74 -6.94
C MET A 57 -3.70 24.50 -5.45
N LYS A 58 -3.44 25.48 -4.59
CA LYS A 58 -3.77 25.38 -3.15
C LYS A 58 -5.27 25.23 -2.92
N GLU A 59 -6.09 26.07 -3.55
CA GLU A 59 -7.54 26.01 -3.45
C GLU A 59 -8.09 24.71 -4.06
N TYR A 60 -7.56 24.28 -5.20
CA TYR A 60 -7.94 23.02 -5.82
C TYR A 60 -7.59 21.81 -4.97
N CYS A 61 -6.41 21.77 -4.35
CA CYS A 61 -6.03 20.69 -3.44
C CYS A 61 -6.93 20.64 -2.20
N ALA A 62 -7.34 21.79 -1.66
CA ALA A 62 -8.29 21.84 -0.56
C ALA A 62 -9.65 21.26 -0.97
N THR A 63 -10.19 21.66 -2.11
CA THR A 63 -11.43 21.10 -2.68
C THR A 63 -11.28 19.59 -2.93
N PHE A 64 -10.18 19.12 -3.49
CA PHE A 64 -9.91 17.70 -3.69
C PHE A 64 -9.95 16.92 -2.36
N MET A 65 -9.35 17.44 -1.31
CA MET A 65 -9.36 16.78 -0.01
C MET A 65 -10.77 16.71 0.58
N GLU A 66 -11.55 17.79 0.53
CA GLU A 66 -12.91 17.84 1.08
C GLU A 66 -13.91 17.01 0.24
N ASP A 67 -13.94 17.23 -1.06
CA ASP A 67 -15.01 16.70 -1.91
C ASP A 67 -14.74 15.29 -2.40
N TYR A 68 -13.49 14.90 -2.55
CA TYR A 68 -13.12 13.59 -3.06
C TYR A 68 -12.46 12.71 -1.99
N SER A 69 -11.35 13.16 -1.39
CA SER A 69 -10.51 12.29 -0.57
C SER A 69 -11.21 11.89 0.73
N LYS A 70 -11.82 12.83 1.44
CA LYS A 70 -12.54 12.56 2.71
C LYS A 70 -13.76 11.65 2.50
N LYS A 71 -14.43 11.75 1.36
CA LYS A 71 -15.63 10.96 1.07
C LYS A 71 -15.34 9.53 0.57
N ARG A 72 -14.16 9.28 -0.02
CA ARG A 72 -13.88 8.03 -0.74
C ARG A 72 -12.69 7.25 -0.22
N ASN A 73 -11.78 7.89 0.50
CA ASN A 73 -10.54 7.25 0.92
C ASN A 73 -10.52 6.97 2.42
N LYS A 74 -9.84 5.90 2.81
CA LYS A 74 -9.58 5.62 4.23
C LYS A 74 -8.67 6.70 4.85
N PRO A 75 -8.75 6.94 6.18
CA PRO A 75 -7.98 8.00 6.86
C PRO A 75 -6.46 7.94 6.60
N SER A 76 -5.89 6.74 6.44
CA SER A 76 -4.47 6.58 6.11
C SER A 76 -4.10 7.14 4.73
N THR A 77 -4.96 6.95 3.72
CA THR A 77 -4.79 7.50 2.37
C THR A 77 -4.94 9.01 2.37
N GLN A 78 -5.93 9.53 3.13
CA GLN A 78 -6.12 10.98 3.29
C GLN A 78 -4.87 11.64 3.88
N ARG A 79 -4.29 11.07 4.94
CA ARG A 79 -3.01 11.55 5.52
C ARG A 79 -1.86 11.51 4.52
N GLY A 80 -1.78 10.46 3.71
CA GLY A 80 -0.79 10.35 2.64
C GLY A 80 -0.93 11.47 1.60
N TYR A 81 -2.13 11.70 1.09
CA TYR A 81 -2.42 12.79 0.14
C TYR A 81 -2.12 14.16 0.75
N GLN A 82 -2.58 14.42 1.99
CA GLN A 82 -2.29 15.66 2.67
C GLN A 82 -0.78 15.89 2.79
N GLY A 83 -0.02 14.87 3.18
CA GLY A 83 1.44 14.96 3.28
C GLY A 83 2.14 15.27 1.95
N VAL A 84 1.65 14.74 0.82
CA VAL A 84 2.17 15.07 -0.52
C VAL A 84 1.79 16.49 -0.92
N ILE A 85 0.55 16.89 -0.66
CA ILE A 85 0.06 18.25 -0.94
C ILE A 85 0.91 19.28 -0.21
N ASP A 86 1.10 19.11 1.11
CA ASP A 86 1.78 20.09 1.95
C ASP A 86 3.28 20.17 1.69
N ARG A 87 3.93 19.04 1.42
CA ARG A 87 5.39 18.97 1.28
C ARG A 87 5.88 19.13 -0.15
N CYS A 88 5.09 18.71 -1.15
CA CYS A 88 5.55 18.64 -2.53
C CYS A 88 4.80 19.60 -3.46
N ILE A 89 3.48 19.76 -3.31
CA ILE A 89 2.68 20.51 -4.27
C ILE A 89 2.60 21.98 -3.90
N ILE A 90 2.15 22.30 -2.69
CA ILE A 90 1.93 23.70 -2.25
C ILE A 90 3.22 24.54 -2.28
N PRO A 91 4.38 24.06 -1.81
CA PRO A 91 5.61 24.87 -1.84
C PRO A 91 6.07 25.24 -3.25
N ILE A 92 5.80 24.36 -4.24
CA ILE A 92 6.29 24.53 -5.61
C ILE A 92 5.28 25.33 -6.46
N MET A 93 4.02 24.92 -6.43
CA MET A 93 3.00 25.44 -7.36
C MET A 93 1.70 25.90 -6.70
N GLY A 94 1.65 26.00 -5.37
CA GLY A 94 0.42 26.36 -4.65
C GLY A 94 -0.21 27.68 -5.06
N ARG A 95 0.57 28.66 -5.50
CA ARG A 95 0.11 29.96 -5.97
C ARG A 95 -0.28 29.99 -7.45
N MET A 96 0.12 28.99 -8.23
CA MET A 96 -0.19 28.91 -9.66
C MET A 96 -1.69 28.62 -9.85
N LYS A 97 -2.27 29.18 -10.89
CA LYS A 97 -3.64 28.78 -11.31
C LYS A 97 -3.58 27.36 -11.91
N VAL A 98 -4.58 26.53 -11.63
CA VAL A 98 -4.64 25.16 -12.13
C VAL A 98 -4.49 25.09 -13.66
N GLN A 99 -5.09 26.03 -14.38
CA GLN A 99 -5.01 26.11 -15.84
C GLN A 99 -3.61 26.42 -16.38
N ASP A 100 -2.73 27.01 -15.56
CA ASP A 100 -1.35 27.38 -15.93
C ASP A 100 -0.36 26.28 -15.64
N VAL A 101 -0.78 25.19 -14.93
CA VAL A 101 0.02 24.00 -14.66
C VAL A 101 0.03 23.09 -15.89
N LYS A 102 0.91 23.41 -16.84
CA LYS A 102 1.07 22.69 -18.11
C LYS A 102 2.53 22.72 -18.56
N ARG A 103 2.92 21.79 -19.43
CA ARG A 103 4.22 21.84 -20.11
C ARG A 103 4.27 23.00 -21.10
N PRO A 104 5.45 23.41 -21.57
CA PRO A 104 5.59 24.45 -22.60
C PRO A 104 4.79 24.18 -23.87
N ASP A 105 4.60 22.90 -24.24
CA ASP A 105 3.76 22.44 -25.35
C ASP A 105 2.26 22.45 -25.05
N GLY A 106 1.83 22.89 -23.87
CA GLY A 106 0.44 22.91 -23.43
C GLY A 106 -0.13 21.59 -22.93
N THR A 107 0.67 20.50 -22.89
CA THR A 107 0.21 19.17 -22.46
C THR A 107 0.21 19.03 -20.94
N ASN A 108 -0.50 17.99 -20.47
CA ASN A 108 -0.55 17.64 -19.04
C ASN A 108 0.86 17.25 -18.52
N PRO A 109 1.40 17.96 -17.53
CA PRO A 109 2.74 17.68 -17.00
C PRO A 109 2.87 16.31 -16.33
N CYS A 110 1.77 15.71 -15.88
CA CYS A 110 1.77 14.37 -15.27
C CYS A 110 1.77 13.23 -16.30
N ARG A 111 1.54 13.53 -17.59
CA ARG A 111 1.62 12.50 -18.66
C ARG A 111 3.06 12.11 -18.91
N HIS A 112 3.30 10.81 -19.11
CA HIS A 112 4.62 10.25 -19.43
C HIS A 112 5.73 10.62 -18.42
N VAL A 113 5.36 10.88 -17.15
CA VAL A 113 6.35 10.95 -16.09
C VAL A 113 6.87 9.54 -15.85
N PRO A 114 8.18 9.27 -16.02
CA PRO A 114 8.73 7.96 -15.74
C PRO A 114 8.47 7.60 -14.27
N MET A 115 7.90 6.44 -14.03
CA MET A 115 7.82 5.93 -12.67
C MET A 115 9.21 5.54 -12.19
N TYR A 116 9.47 5.74 -10.91
CA TYR A 116 10.68 5.16 -10.32
C TYR A 116 10.68 3.65 -10.59
N PRO A 117 11.84 3.09 -10.93
CA PRO A 117 11.94 1.64 -11.07
C PRO A 117 11.43 0.98 -9.79
N PRO A 118 10.72 -0.14 -9.89
CA PRO A 118 10.32 -0.89 -8.70
C PRO A 118 11.57 -1.13 -7.84
N GLY A 119 11.44 -0.92 -6.54
CA GLY A 119 12.55 -1.15 -5.61
C GLY A 119 13.11 -2.56 -5.77
N LYS A 120 14.36 -2.77 -5.33
CA LYS A 120 14.98 -4.11 -5.33
C LYS A 120 14.01 -5.12 -4.71
N GLU A 121 14.00 -6.33 -5.25
CA GLU A 121 13.20 -7.43 -4.73
C GLU A 121 13.30 -7.52 -3.21
N THR A 122 12.17 -7.72 -2.57
CA THR A 122 12.13 -7.87 -1.11
C THR A 122 12.89 -9.15 -0.75
N ARG A 123 13.94 -9.06 0.07
CA ARG A 123 14.66 -10.20 0.58
C ARG A 123 13.68 -11.19 1.24
N LEU A 124 13.83 -12.48 0.96
CA LEU A 124 13.08 -13.54 1.64
C LEU A 124 13.83 -13.96 2.91
N ILE A 125 13.11 -14.33 3.96
CA ILE A 125 13.65 -15.04 5.11
C ILE A 125 13.95 -16.47 4.64
N VAL A 126 15.22 -16.86 4.61
CA VAL A 126 15.64 -18.21 4.19
C VAL A 126 15.45 -19.23 5.33
N ASP A 127 15.52 -20.53 5.03
CA ASP A 127 15.23 -21.60 6.00
C ASP A 127 16.09 -21.54 7.25
N ASP A 128 17.39 -21.33 7.11
CA ASP A 128 18.31 -21.22 8.26
C ASP A 128 17.95 -20.05 9.17
N GLU A 129 17.58 -18.92 8.59
CA GLU A 129 17.12 -17.74 9.32
C GLU A 129 15.79 -17.99 10.02
N LEU A 130 14.89 -18.73 9.37
CA LEU A 130 13.61 -19.13 9.95
C LEU A 130 13.84 -20.02 11.19
N VAL A 131 14.77 -20.98 11.10
CA VAL A 131 15.16 -21.83 12.25
C VAL A 131 15.68 -20.99 13.41
N LEU A 132 16.60 -20.05 13.14
CA LEU A 132 17.12 -19.14 14.17
C LEU A 132 16.02 -18.30 14.82
N LEU A 133 15.15 -17.75 14.00
CA LEU A 133 14.02 -16.92 14.44
C LEU A 133 13.08 -17.72 15.36
N PHE A 134 12.65 -18.90 14.92
CA PHE A 134 11.68 -19.70 15.67
C PHE A 134 12.29 -20.26 16.97
N ARG A 135 13.54 -20.67 16.98
CA ARG A 135 14.25 -21.04 18.23
C ARG A 135 14.34 -19.89 19.22
N TYR A 136 14.55 -18.66 18.73
CA TYR A 136 14.55 -17.50 19.61
C TYR A 136 13.15 -17.21 20.17
N LEU A 137 12.10 -17.31 19.36
CA LEU A 137 10.71 -17.15 19.80
C LEU A 137 10.32 -18.21 20.84
N GLU A 138 10.75 -19.46 20.67
CA GLU A 138 10.55 -20.54 21.64
C GLU A 138 11.18 -20.23 23.00
N LYS A 139 12.41 -19.73 23.01
CA LYS A 139 13.06 -19.29 24.26
C LYS A 139 12.35 -18.12 24.92
N MET A 140 11.84 -17.16 24.15
CA MET A 140 11.01 -16.07 24.68
C MET A 140 9.74 -16.61 25.35
N GLU A 141 9.05 -17.54 24.68
CA GLU A 141 7.79 -18.13 25.14
C GLU A 141 8.01 -19.02 26.40
N ALA A 142 9.14 -19.70 26.48
CA ALA A 142 9.54 -20.50 27.64
C ALA A 142 10.00 -19.66 28.85
N GLY A 143 10.17 -18.35 28.67
CA GLY A 143 10.69 -17.48 29.73
C GLY A 143 12.18 -17.68 30.02
N GLU A 144 12.93 -18.30 29.10
CA GLU A 144 14.38 -18.55 29.24
C GLU A 144 15.23 -17.29 29.02
N LEU A 145 14.64 -16.22 28.55
CA LEU A 145 15.32 -14.97 28.23
C LEU A 145 14.92 -13.88 29.22
N GLU A 146 15.88 -13.12 29.73
CA GLU A 146 15.63 -11.86 30.41
C GLU A 146 15.16 -10.83 29.39
N LEU A 147 13.85 -10.69 29.26
CA LEU A 147 13.23 -9.72 28.35
C LEU A 147 13.05 -8.39 29.07
N GLU A 148 13.33 -7.29 28.36
CA GLU A 148 12.85 -5.98 28.81
C GLU A 148 11.34 -6.03 29.02
N LYS A 149 10.82 -5.33 30.05
CA LYS A 149 9.39 -5.33 30.45
C LYS A 149 8.40 -5.07 29.33
N THR A 150 8.85 -4.50 28.21
CA THR A 150 8.05 -4.18 27.01
C THR A 150 7.91 -5.34 26.02
N GLU A 151 8.65 -6.44 26.20
CA GLU A 151 8.69 -7.57 25.26
C GLU A 151 7.96 -8.82 25.79
N ASN A 152 6.90 -8.60 26.55
CA ASN A 152 6.05 -9.68 27.05
C ASN A 152 5.56 -10.60 25.89
N TYR A 153 4.70 -11.56 26.20
CA TYR A 153 4.12 -12.52 25.26
C TYR A 153 3.55 -11.92 23.97
N VAL A 154 3.27 -10.60 23.94
CA VAL A 154 2.55 -9.94 22.82
C VAL A 154 3.38 -9.93 21.55
N ILE A 155 4.70 -9.65 21.64
CA ILE A 155 5.57 -9.60 20.45
C ILE A 155 5.78 -10.98 19.83
N PRO A 156 6.20 -12.04 20.55
CA PRO A 156 6.33 -13.37 19.96
C PRO A 156 5.00 -13.89 19.43
N LEU A 157 3.90 -13.70 20.16
CA LEU A 157 2.58 -14.09 19.69
C LEU A 157 2.18 -13.36 18.39
N ALA A 158 2.42 -12.05 18.29
CA ALA A 158 2.13 -11.28 17.08
C ALA A 158 2.91 -11.79 15.86
N ILE A 159 4.20 -12.11 16.05
CA ILE A 159 5.06 -12.65 14.99
C ILE A 159 4.54 -14.02 14.54
N ARG A 160 4.27 -14.93 15.47
CA ARG A 160 3.72 -16.26 15.18
C ARG A 160 2.38 -16.17 14.43
N LEU A 161 1.44 -15.37 14.93
CA LEU A 161 0.14 -15.18 14.28
C LEU A 161 0.26 -14.58 12.90
N GLN A 162 1.27 -13.71 12.67
CA GLN A 162 1.50 -13.16 11.35
C GLN A 162 1.98 -14.23 10.35
N PHE A 163 2.82 -15.17 10.78
CA PHE A 163 3.19 -16.35 9.98
C PHE A 163 1.97 -17.23 9.71
N GLU A 164 1.24 -17.64 10.75
CA GLU A 164 0.11 -18.56 10.65
C GLU A 164 -1.01 -18.07 9.72
N PHE A 165 -1.35 -16.81 9.82
CA PHE A 165 -2.39 -16.20 8.98
C PHE A 165 -1.85 -15.61 7.68
N SER A 166 -0.55 -15.66 7.43
CA SER A 166 0.05 -14.88 6.33
C SER A 166 -0.52 -13.45 6.32
N GLY A 167 -0.69 -12.87 7.53
CA GLY A 167 -1.46 -11.64 7.78
C GLY A 167 -0.69 -10.38 7.45
N ARG A 168 -1.42 -9.31 7.11
CA ARG A 168 -0.82 -7.98 7.12
C ARG A 168 -0.70 -7.50 8.57
N ARG A 169 0.32 -6.69 8.86
CA ARG A 169 0.46 -6.06 10.18
C ARG A 169 -0.83 -5.37 10.65
N SER A 170 -1.54 -4.71 9.75
CA SER A 170 -2.82 -4.06 10.03
C SER A 170 -4.00 -5.04 10.28
N GLU A 171 -3.82 -6.31 10.01
CA GLU A 171 -4.78 -7.37 10.33
C GLU A 171 -4.43 -8.02 11.68
N ILE A 172 -3.14 -8.15 11.99
CA ILE A 172 -2.66 -8.82 13.19
C ILE A 172 -2.70 -7.92 14.42
N CYS A 173 -2.14 -6.70 14.34
CA CYS A 173 -2.03 -5.84 15.52
C CYS A 173 -3.38 -5.52 16.21
N PRO A 174 -4.48 -5.22 15.49
CA PRO A 174 -5.76 -4.91 16.11
C PRO A 174 -6.67 -6.14 16.29
N LEU A 175 -6.11 -7.36 16.31
CA LEU A 175 -6.90 -8.58 16.44
C LEU A 175 -7.69 -8.57 17.75
N GLU A 176 -9.02 -8.77 17.66
CA GLU A 176 -9.93 -8.83 18.79
C GLU A 176 -10.42 -10.25 19.08
N TRP A 177 -10.72 -10.52 20.33
CA TRP A 177 -11.22 -11.83 20.76
C TRP A 177 -12.56 -12.17 20.11
N ASP A 178 -13.44 -11.20 19.90
CA ASP A 178 -14.74 -11.37 19.28
C ASP A 178 -14.69 -11.73 17.80
N TRP A 179 -13.52 -11.57 17.17
CA TRP A 179 -13.32 -11.99 15.78
C TRP A 179 -12.95 -13.47 15.64
N LEU A 180 -12.74 -14.16 16.77
CA LEU A 180 -12.27 -15.55 16.82
C LEU A 180 -13.43 -16.51 17.04
N ASP A 181 -13.69 -17.36 16.06
CA ASP A 181 -14.59 -18.50 16.17
C ASP A 181 -13.76 -19.77 16.40
N PHE A 182 -13.62 -20.16 17.66
CA PHE A 182 -12.84 -21.33 18.05
C PHE A 182 -13.51 -22.65 17.65
N GLU A 183 -14.84 -22.71 17.63
CA GLU A 183 -15.59 -23.91 17.25
C GLU A 183 -15.41 -24.23 15.78
N ARG A 184 -15.57 -23.22 14.92
CA ARG A 184 -15.35 -23.34 13.46
C ARG A 184 -13.90 -23.16 13.05
N ARG A 185 -13.02 -22.86 14.00
CA ARG A 185 -11.58 -22.61 13.79
C ARG A 185 -11.36 -21.55 12.70
N ARG A 186 -11.98 -20.40 12.86
CA ARG A 186 -11.88 -19.29 11.91
C ARG A 186 -11.65 -17.96 12.62
N VAL A 187 -10.98 -17.05 11.90
CA VAL A 187 -10.90 -15.65 12.26
C VAL A 187 -11.67 -14.84 11.22
N VAL A 188 -12.48 -13.88 11.68
CA VAL A 188 -13.29 -13.02 10.82
C VAL A 188 -12.92 -11.57 11.09
N TRP A 189 -12.14 -10.98 10.21
CA TRP A 189 -11.84 -9.55 10.24
C TRP A 189 -13.01 -8.79 9.62
N PRO A 190 -13.75 -7.95 10.36
CA PRO A 190 -14.93 -7.23 9.84
C PRO A 190 -14.55 -6.19 8.79
N ASP A 191 -13.43 -5.48 8.97
CA ASP A 191 -12.89 -4.51 8.01
C ASP A 191 -11.39 -4.70 7.80
N SER A 192 -11.00 -5.11 6.60
CA SER A 192 -9.61 -5.13 6.18
C SER A 192 -9.36 -4.10 5.06
N LYS A 193 -8.10 -3.95 4.63
CA LYS A 193 -7.76 -3.08 3.48
C LYS A 193 -8.59 -3.37 2.22
N THR A 194 -9.11 -4.59 2.11
CA THR A 194 -9.83 -5.07 0.92
C THR A 194 -11.28 -5.50 1.19
N GLY A 195 -11.86 -5.08 2.33
CA GLY A 195 -13.16 -5.53 2.84
C GLY A 195 -13.02 -6.65 3.87
N GLY A 196 -14.13 -7.15 4.42
CA GLY A 196 -14.12 -8.23 5.39
C GLY A 196 -13.42 -9.48 4.86
N ILE A 197 -12.61 -10.14 5.69
CA ILE A 197 -11.88 -11.36 5.37
C ILE A 197 -12.15 -12.39 6.44
N SER A 198 -12.36 -13.65 6.02
CA SER A 198 -12.41 -14.79 6.93
C SER A 198 -11.33 -15.79 6.53
N LYS A 199 -10.50 -16.23 7.51
CA LYS A 199 -9.44 -17.21 7.29
C LYS A 199 -9.58 -18.38 8.28
N PRO A 200 -9.21 -19.60 7.89
CA PRO A 200 -9.15 -20.72 8.83
C PRO A 200 -7.98 -20.54 9.80
N MET A 201 -8.11 -21.09 10.99
CA MET A 201 -7.01 -21.26 11.94
C MET A 201 -6.34 -22.60 11.67
N SER A 202 -5.01 -22.60 11.54
CA SER A 202 -4.23 -23.83 11.64
C SER A 202 -4.35 -24.43 13.05
N LYS A 203 -3.89 -25.66 13.25
CA LYS A 203 -3.82 -26.25 14.60
C LYS A 203 -2.97 -25.40 15.52
N GLU A 204 -1.87 -24.87 15.00
CA GLU A 204 -0.93 -24.03 15.76
C GLU A 204 -1.52 -22.66 16.08
N ALA A 205 -2.16 -21.98 15.11
CA ALA A 205 -2.86 -20.73 15.39
C ALA A 205 -3.94 -20.90 16.46
N HIS A 206 -4.70 -22.01 16.41
CA HIS A 206 -5.70 -22.33 17.42
C HIS A 206 -5.07 -22.54 18.80
N ARG A 207 -3.97 -23.30 18.88
CA ARG A 207 -3.20 -23.51 20.13
C ARG A 207 -2.73 -22.18 20.73
N LEU A 208 -2.04 -21.38 19.92
CA LEU A 208 -1.50 -20.08 20.33
C LEU A 208 -2.60 -19.15 20.88
N LEU A 209 -3.74 -19.07 20.19
CA LEU A 209 -4.85 -18.22 20.59
C LEU A 209 -5.58 -18.77 21.83
N SER A 210 -5.70 -20.10 21.97
CA SER A 210 -6.33 -20.72 23.12
C SER A 210 -5.52 -20.59 24.41
N THR A 211 -4.19 -20.52 24.30
CA THR A 211 -3.27 -20.37 25.44
C THR A 211 -2.87 -18.92 25.72
N ALA A 212 -3.21 -17.98 24.83
CA ALA A 212 -2.85 -16.58 25.00
C ALA A 212 -3.58 -15.97 26.21
N PRO A 213 -2.86 -15.15 27.04
CA PRO A 213 -3.47 -14.52 28.20
C PRO A 213 -4.60 -13.56 27.81
N ARG A 214 -5.77 -13.76 28.41
CA ARG A 214 -6.88 -12.80 28.29
C ARG A 214 -6.86 -11.86 29.47
N ARG A 215 -6.93 -10.56 29.19
CA ARG A 215 -7.04 -9.51 30.23
C ARG A 215 -8.49 -9.07 30.34
N GLU A 216 -9.00 -9.02 31.56
CA GLU A 216 -10.34 -8.54 31.84
C GLU A 216 -10.49 -7.08 31.36
N GLY A 217 -11.60 -6.79 30.66
CA GLY A 217 -11.88 -5.49 30.06
C GLY A 217 -11.06 -5.12 28.82
N CYS A 218 -10.18 -6.00 28.33
CA CYS A 218 -9.41 -5.77 27.13
C CYS A 218 -9.96 -6.60 25.95
N PRO A 219 -10.49 -5.97 24.90
CA PRO A 219 -11.03 -6.72 23.75
C PRO A 219 -9.93 -7.31 22.84
N TYR A 220 -8.68 -6.86 22.97
CA TYR A 220 -7.60 -7.19 22.06
C TYR A 220 -6.86 -8.45 22.46
N VAL A 221 -6.55 -9.30 21.48
CA VAL A 221 -5.63 -10.45 21.62
C VAL A 221 -4.20 -9.97 21.89
N LEU A 222 -3.83 -8.85 21.27
CA LEU A 222 -2.51 -8.26 21.33
C LEU A 222 -2.63 -6.82 21.90
N PRO A 223 -2.76 -6.66 23.22
CA PRO A 223 -2.80 -5.34 23.84
C PRO A 223 -1.45 -4.65 23.72
N SER A 224 -1.45 -3.31 23.65
CA SER A 224 -0.22 -2.53 23.68
C SER A 224 0.49 -2.69 25.02
N PRO A 225 1.81 -2.92 25.03
CA PRO A 225 2.59 -2.95 26.27
C PRO A 225 2.56 -1.62 27.05
N ASN A 226 2.40 -0.50 26.34
CA ASN A 226 2.41 0.84 26.93
C ASN A 226 1.04 1.32 27.37
N ASP A 227 -0.05 0.83 26.76
CA ASP A 227 -1.43 1.22 27.08
C ASP A 227 -2.36 0.00 26.83
N PRO A 228 -2.62 -0.80 27.87
CA PRO A 228 -3.44 -2.02 27.74
C PRO A 228 -4.87 -1.79 27.26
N ALA A 229 -5.38 -0.55 27.29
CA ALA A 229 -6.68 -0.21 26.73
C ALA A 229 -6.67 -0.11 25.19
N LYS A 230 -5.48 -0.17 24.58
CA LYS A 230 -5.28 -0.12 23.13
C LYS A 230 -4.66 -1.40 22.62
N HIS A 231 -4.88 -1.68 21.34
CA HIS A 231 -4.18 -2.76 20.65
C HIS A 231 -2.70 -2.41 20.41
N LEU A 232 -1.89 -3.42 20.17
CA LEU A 232 -0.49 -3.29 19.74
C LEU A 232 -0.39 -2.34 18.54
N THR A 233 0.38 -1.27 18.70
CA THR A 233 0.58 -0.30 17.63
C THR A 233 1.55 -0.82 16.57
N HIS A 234 1.47 -0.28 15.37
CA HIS A 234 2.42 -0.63 14.30
C HIS A 234 3.87 -0.29 14.64
N GLY A 235 4.09 0.76 15.44
CA GLY A 235 5.41 1.16 15.90
C GLY A 235 6.00 0.19 16.92
N GLU A 236 5.22 -0.17 17.93
CA GLU A 236 5.60 -1.14 18.96
C GLU A 236 5.93 -2.51 18.33
N TYR A 237 5.03 -2.99 17.45
CA TYR A 237 5.27 -4.26 16.76
C TYR A 237 6.54 -4.22 15.90
N TYR A 238 6.75 -3.15 15.12
CA TYR A 238 7.96 -3.02 14.30
C TYR A 238 9.22 -2.93 15.16
N GLY A 239 9.19 -2.17 16.25
CA GLY A 239 10.29 -2.09 17.20
C GLY A 239 10.63 -3.44 17.83
N GLY A 240 9.62 -4.18 18.31
CA GLY A 240 9.78 -5.54 18.84
C GLY A 240 10.33 -6.50 17.78
N TRP A 241 9.80 -6.46 16.56
CA TRP A 241 10.33 -7.24 15.44
C TRP A 241 11.80 -7.01 15.16
N CYS A 242 12.24 -5.73 15.11
CA CYS A 242 13.64 -5.40 14.90
C CYS A 242 14.55 -5.93 16.02
N ARG A 243 14.11 -5.87 17.28
CA ARG A 243 14.85 -6.42 18.42
C ARG A 243 14.97 -7.94 18.34
N VAL A 244 13.86 -8.63 18.04
CA VAL A 244 13.84 -10.08 17.85
C VAL A 244 14.78 -10.52 16.73
N LEU A 245 14.76 -9.87 15.56
CA LEU A 245 15.68 -10.18 14.47
C LEU A 245 17.15 -10.01 14.89
N LYS A 246 17.48 -8.90 15.55
CA LYS A 246 18.82 -8.62 16.00
C LYS A 246 19.30 -9.67 17.02
N ALA A 247 18.47 -10.03 17.98
CA ALA A 247 18.79 -11.00 19.00
C ALA A 247 18.88 -12.44 18.47
N ALA A 248 18.04 -12.79 17.49
CA ALA A 248 18.10 -14.08 16.80
C ALA A 248 19.27 -14.19 15.81
N GLY A 249 20.01 -13.10 15.55
CA GLY A 249 21.09 -13.09 14.54
C GLY A 249 20.59 -13.08 13.10
N VAL A 250 19.33 -12.70 12.87
CA VAL A 250 18.73 -12.66 11.54
C VAL A 250 18.90 -11.26 10.93
N PRO A 251 19.41 -11.14 9.69
CA PRO A 251 19.55 -9.85 9.03
C PRO A 251 18.22 -9.11 8.89
N HIS A 252 18.27 -7.79 8.98
CA HIS A 252 17.05 -6.96 8.98
C HIS A 252 16.18 -7.17 7.75
N ILE A 253 14.89 -7.36 8.00
CA ILE A 253 13.79 -7.37 7.03
C ILE A 253 12.55 -6.74 7.66
N GLY A 254 11.75 -6.00 6.88
CA GLY A 254 10.50 -5.43 7.38
C GLY A 254 9.47 -6.51 7.73
N THR A 255 8.50 -6.20 8.60
CA THR A 255 7.42 -7.14 8.99
C THR A 255 6.62 -7.71 7.81
N HIS A 256 6.65 -7.04 6.65
CA HIS A 256 6.02 -7.55 5.43
C HIS A 256 6.73 -8.77 4.86
N GLY A 257 8.04 -8.94 5.16
CA GLY A 257 8.82 -10.13 4.84
C GLY A 257 8.26 -11.41 5.45
N ILE A 258 7.63 -11.34 6.64
CA ILE A 258 6.91 -12.47 7.24
C ILE A 258 5.80 -12.96 6.29
N ARG A 259 5.01 -12.04 5.74
CA ARG A 259 3.95 -12.40 4.79
C ARG A 259 4.50 -12.94 3.47
N HIS A 260 5.63 -12.42 2.99
CA HIS A 260 6.31 -12.97 1.81
C HIS A 260 6.75 -14.40 2.08
N ARG A 261 7.41 -14.66 3.21
CA ARG A 261 7.82 -16.01 3.58
C ARG A 261 6.62 -16.95 3.72
N ALA A 262 5.60 -16.59 4.48
CA ALA A 262 4.41 -17.42 4.66
C ALA A 262 3.67 -17.70 3.34
N ALA A 263 3.60 -16.74 2.42
CA ALA A 263 2.99 -16.96 1.11
C ALA A 263 3.85 -17.89 0.24
N THR A 264 5.18 -17.80 0.33
CA THR A 264 6.11 -18.71 -0.34
C THR A 264 5.98 -20.13 0.20
N ASP A 265 5.93 -20.32 1.53
CA ASP A 265 5.71 -21.62 2.16
C ASP A 265 4.40 -22.27 1.70
N ILE A 266 3.32 -21.48 1.65
CA ILE A 266 2.00 -21.94 1.15
C ILE A 266 2.12 -22.37 -0.32
N ALA A 267 2.78 -21.60 -1.16
CA ALA A 267 2.93 -21.95 -2.57
C ALA A 267 3.78 -23.20 -2.79
N ASN A 268 4.88 -23.34 -2.02
CA ASN A 268 5.80 -24.47 -2.10
C ASN A 268 5.25 -25.76 -1.43
N SER A 269 4.17 -25.64 -0.62
CA SER A 269 3.49 -26.79 -0.02
C SER A 269 2.69 -27.66 -1.01
N GLY A 270 2.62 -27.28 -2.27
CA GLY A 270 1.91 -28.00 -3.32
C GLY A 270 0.39 -27.82 -3.34
N VAL A 271 -0.16 -26.95 -2.48
CA VAL A 271 -1.60 -26.66 -2.52
C VAL A 271 -2.00 -25.90 -3.79
N PRO A 272 -3.22 -26.13 -4.32
CA PRO A 272 -3.69 -25.39 -5.49
C PRO A 272 -3.64 -23.88 -5.26
N THR A 273 -3.26 -23.10 -6.27
CA THR A 273 -3.13 -21.63 -6.20
C THR A 273 -4.36 -20.95 -5.60
N LYS A 274 -5.58 -21.43 -5.92
CA LYS A 274 -6.83 -20.90 -5.36
C LYS A 274 -6.92 -21.09 -3.84
N VAL A 275 -6.42 -22.21 -3.34
CA VAL A 275 -6.36 -22.50 -1.87
C VAL A 275 -5.32 -21.59 -1.23
N GLY A 276 -4.13 -21.43 -1.83
CA GLY A 276 -3.11 -20.50 -1.35
C GLY A 276 -3.60 -19.06 -1.30
N MET A 277 -4.33 -18.63 -2.32
CA MET A 277 -4.97 -17.31 -2.35
C MET A 277 -5.99 -17.13 -1.21
N ALA A 278 -6.78 -18.17 -0.90
CA ALA A 278 -7.75 -18.12 0.20
C ALA A 278 -7.06 -18.01 1.57
N LEU A 279 -5.95 -18.73 1.79
CA LEU A 279 -5.16 -18.66 3.01
C LEU A 279 -4.51 -17.29 3.20
N THR A 280 -3.93 -16.74 2.13
CA THR A 280 -3.27 -15.43 2.20
C THR A 280 -4.24 -14.25 2.10
N GLY A 281 -5.47 -14.46 1.63
CA GLY A 281 -6.47 -13.41 1.38
C GLY A 281 -6.15 -12.55 0.14
N HIS A 282 -5.47 -13.09 -0.88
CA HIS A 282 -5.23 -12.39 -2.14
C HIS A 282 -6.44 -12.53 -3.08
N LYS A 283 -6.84 -11.41 -3.70
CA LYS A 283 -8.00 -11.38 -4.62
C LYS A 283 -7.66 -11.77 -6.06
N THR A 284 -6.39 -11.69 -6.46
CA THR A 284 -5.93 -12.03 -7.81
C THR A 284 -4.68 -12.92 -7.76
N VAL A 285 -4.53 -13.77 -8.78
CA VAL A 285 -3.34 -14.62 -8.94
C VAL A 285 -2.07 -13.75 -9.03
N ALA A 286 -2.11 -12.67 -9.79
CA ALA A 286 -0.97 -11.75 -9.92
C ALA A 286 -0.51 -11.19 -8.58
N MET A 287 -1.45 -10.81 -7.69
CA MET A 287 -1.11 -10.36 -6.34
C MET A 287 -0.53 -11.48 -5.47
N PHE A 288 -1.02 -12.72 -5.61
CA PHE A 288 -0.47 -13.85 -4.87
C PHE A 288 0.95 -14.16 -5.35
N MET A 289 1.14 -14.29 -6.65
CA MET A 289 2.45 -14.59 -7.26
C MET A 289 3.52 -13.53 -6.99
N HIS A 290 3.12 -12.28 -6.77
CA HIS A 290 4.06 -11.21 -6.35
C HIS A 290 4.75 -11.52 -5.00
N TYR A 291 4.13 -12.32 -4.14
CA TYR A 291 4.67 -12.70 -2.83
C TYR A 291 5.39 -14.04 -2.84
N VAL A 292 5.28 -14.80 -3.93
CA VAL A 292 5.83 -16.15 -4.02
C VAL A 292 7.22 -16.11 -4.65
N HIS A 293 8.19 -16.64 -3.92
CA HIS A 293 9.50 -16.93 -4.45
C HIS A 293 9.57 -18.41 -4.75
N THR A 294 9.83 -18.76 -6.01
CA THR A 294 9.97 -20.15 -6.42
C THR A 294 11.35 -20.65 -6.01
N GLU A 295 11.40 -21.62 -5.10
CA GLU A 295 12.63 -22.27 -4.71
C GLU A 295 13.02 -23.33 -5.75
N ASP A 296 14.31 -23.61 -5.86
CA ASP A 296 14.85 -24.61 -6.81
C ASP A 296 14.38 -26.03 -6.49
N LYS A 297 14.23 -26.37 -5.22
CA LYS A 297 13.83 -27.71 -4.80
C LYS A 297 12.45 -28.14 -5.32
N PRO A 298 11.34 -27.36 -5.14
CA PRO A 298 10.05 -27.72 -5.70
C PRO A 298 10.06 -27.85 -7.22
N VAL A 299 10.89 -27.08 -7.91
CA VAL A 299 11.04 -27.17 -9.39
C VAL A 299 11.71 -28.49 -9.78
N ARG A 300 12.77 -28.88 -9.05
CA ARG A 300 13.44 -30.17 -9.27
C ARG A 300 12.53 -31.35 -8.94
N ASP A 301 11.86 -31.32 -7.80
CA ASP A 301 10.93 -32.38 -7.37
C ASP A 301 9.82 -32.57 -8.43
N ALA A 302 9.28 -31.47 -8.97
CA ALA A 302 8.30 -31.51 -10.06
C ALA A 302 8.88 -32.10 -11.36
N ALA A 303 10.12 -31.74 -11.72
CA ALA A 303 10.79 -32.30 -12.90
C ALA A 303 11.01 -33.81 -12.74
N ASP A 304 11.43 -34.26 -11.56
CA ASP A 304 11.64 -35.70 -11.26
C ASP A 304 10.30 -36.47 -11.26
N LEU A 305 9.23 -35.88 -10.74
CA LEU A 305 7.89 -36.46 -10.80
C LEU A 305 7.42 -36.64 -12.25
N VAL A 306 7.61 -35.62 -13.10
CA VAL A 306 7.26 -35.70 -14.53
C VAL A 306 8.10 -36.73 -15.24
N ALA A 307 9.40 -36.83 -14.97
CA ALA A 307 10.28 -37.84 -15.52
C ALA A 307 9.85 -39.25 -15.10
N SER A 308 9.58 -39.46 -13.84
CA SER A 308 9.09 -40.75 -13.29
C SER A 308 7.77 -41.18 -13.94
N ARG A 309 6.84 -40.25 -14.15
CA ARG A 309 5.58 -40.52 -14.84
C ARG A 309 5.79 -40.96 -16.30
N ARG A 310 6.71 -40.30 -17.01
CA ARG A 310 7.07 -40.73 -18.41
C ARG A 310 7.64 -42.12 -18.43
N LEU A 311 8.59 -42.43 -17.52
CA LEU A 311 9.17 -43.78 -17.43
C LEU A 311 8.10 -44.83 -17.16
N ALA A 312 7.15 -44.55 -16.25
CA ALA A 312 6.03 -45.46 -15.98
C ALA A 312 5.13 -45.72 -17.22
N ILE A 313 4.91 -44.68 -18.04
CA ILE A 313 4.10 -44.80 -19.27
C ILE A 313 4.87 -45.53 -20.37
N THR A 314 6.17 -45.27 -20.54
CA THR A 314 6.99 -45.82 -21.63
C THR A 314 7.56 -47.20 -21.33
N GLY A 315 7.45 -47.70 -20.09
CA GLY A 315 8.06 -48.98 -19.68
C GLY A 315 9.60 -48.99 -19.73
N ALA A 316 10.24 -47.81 -19.87
CA ALA A 316 11.67 -47.70 -19.90
C ALA A 316 12.31 -47.92 -18.52
N SER A 317 13.19 -48.89 -18.39
CA SER A 317 13.98 -49.13 -17.18
C SER A 317 14.97 -47.98 -16.99
N ARG A 318 15.17 -47.53 -15.74
CA ARG A 318 16.27 -46.60 -15.41
C ARG A 318 17.59 -47.23 -15.83
N PRO A 319 18.51 -46.51 -16.51
CA PRO A 319 19.88 -46.95 -16.60
C PRO A 319 20.40 -47.08 -15.15
N THR A 320 20.96 -48.25 -14.86
CA THR A 320 21.68 -48.49 -13.59
C THR A 320 22.79 -47.45 -13.48
N GLU A 321 22.85 -46.66 -12.44
CA GLU A 321 23.98 -45.77 -12.14
C GLU A 321 25.25 -46.64 -12.17
N ALA A 322 26.11 -46.39 -13.16
CA ALA A 322 27.44 -46.92 -13.16
C ALA A 322 28.20 -46.30 -11.99
N THR A 323 28.49 -47.09 -10.97
CA THR A 323 29.40 -46.74 -9.88
C THR A 323 30.74 -46.32 -10.49
N ALA A 324 31.07 -45.04 -10.33
CA ALA A 324 32.41 -44.49 -10.56
C ALA A 324 33.02 -44.10 -9.22
#